data_28151462ca8db8468f6f7daa652dee73
#
_entry.id   28151462ca8db8468f6f7daa652dee73
#
_cell.length_a   1.000
_cell.length_b   1.000
_cell.length_c   1.000
_cell.angle_alpha   90.00
_cell.angle_beta   90.00
_cell.angle_gamma   90.00
#
_symmetry.space_group_name_H-M   'P 1'
#
loop_
_entity.id
_entity.type
_entity.pdbx_description
1 polymer ?
#
loop_
_entity_poly.entity_id
_entity_poly.type
_entity_poly.pdbx_seq_one_letter_code
_entity_poly.pdbx_strand_id
1 'polypeptide(L)'
;MPPEPLLENIAGKITNENPEWYGSPTELVEFLGVDMKANALTMKLNINAGRLFNEYGISYQNKHCHDGRKVSLIYEQRDDV
;
A
#
# COMPACT_ATOMS: atom_id res chain seq x y z
N MET A 1 11.90 -12.74 10.02
CA MET A 1 10.44 -12.75 9.90
C MET A 1 10.02 -13.20 8.53
N PRO A 2 8.96 -14.01 8.43
CA PRO A 2 8.51 -14.43 7.12
C PRO A 2 7.97 -13.22 6.34
N PRO A 3 8.11 -13.23 5.01
CA PRO A 3 7.58 -12.13 4.19
C PRO A 3 6.06 -12.10 4.27
N GLU A 4 5.53 -10.89 4.25
CA GLU A 4 4.08 -10.71 4.24
C GLU A 4 3.61 -10.70 2.79
N PRO A 5 2.77 -11.66 2.37
CA PRO A 5 2.32 -11.73 0.98
C PRO A 5 1.64 -10.45 0.47
N LEU A 6 0.92 -9.76 1.36
CA LEU A 6 0.27 -8.51 1.00
C LEU A 6 1.30 -7.45 0.61
N LEU A 7 2.37 -7.33 1.39
CA LEU A 7 3.41 -6.34 1.12
C LEU A 7 4.15 -6.67 -0.17
N GLU A 8 4.39 -7.94 -0.44
CA GLU A 8 5.01 -8.36 -1.69
C GLU A 8 4.12 -8.03 -2.88
N ASN A 9 2.81 -8.25 -2.74
CA ASN A 9 1.86 -7.93 -3.79
C ASN A 9 1.88 -6.43 -4.11
N ILE A 10 1.87 -5.60 -3.06
CA ILE A 10 1.95 -4.15 -3.22
C ILE A 10 3.25 -3.75 -3.90
N ALA A 11 4.36 -4.32 -3.45
CA ALA A 11 5.67 -4.01 -4.03
C ALA A 11 5.74 -4.40 -5.51
N GLY A 12 5.02 -5.44 -5.90
CA GLY A 12 4.96 -5.83 -7.30
C GLY A 12 4.12 -4.90 -8.16
N LYS A 13 3.18 -4.17 -7.54
CA LYS A 13 2.30 -3.25 -8.26
C LYS A 13 2.83 -1.82 -8.26
N ILE A 14 3.41 -1.40 -7.17
CA ILE A 14 3.96 -0.04 -7.03
C ILE A 14 5.47 -0.12 -7.32
N THR A 15 5.84 0.32 -8.51
CA THR A 15 7.22 0.21 -8.99
C THR A 15 7.70 1.55 -9.53
N ASN A 16 8.91 1.58 -10.08
CA ASN A 16 9.46 2.77 -10.71
C ASN A 16 8.58 3.29 -11.85
N GLU A 17 7.89 2.38 -12.52
CA GLU A 17 7.01 2.75 -13.63
C GLU A 17 5.70 3.36 -13.14
N ASN A 18 5.22 2.88 -11.98
CA ASN A 18 4.00 3.39 -11.34
C ASN A 18 4.28 3.66 -9.87
N PRO A 19 5.01 4.75 -9.56
CA PRO A 19 5.45 5.00 -8.20
C PRO A 19 4.36 5.55 -7.28
N GLU A 20 3.21 5.91 -7.82
CA GLU A 20 2.14 6.49 -7.04
C GLU A 20 0.82 5.82 -7.35
N TRP A 21 0.03 5.59 -6.30
CA TRP A 21 -1.31 5.06 -6.45
C TRP A 21 -2.24 5.75 -5.45
N TYR A 22 -3.40 6.16 -5.94
CA TYR A 22 -4.41 6.83 -5.12
C TYR A 22 -5.77 6.21 -5.37
N GLY A 23 -6.54 6.02 -4.32
CA GLY A 23 -7.88 5.49 -4.46
C GLY A 23 -8.50 5.15 -3.12
N SER A 24 -9.69 4.55 -3.16
CA SER A 24 -10.36 4.11 -1.95
C SER A 24 -9.84 2.73 -1.52
N PRO A 25 -10.08 2.33 -0.25
CA PRO A 25 -9.71 0.99 0.18
C PRO A 25 -10.33 -0.12 -0.67
N THR A 26 -11.58 0.08 -1.11
CA THR A 26 -12.24 -0.89 -1.99
C THR A 26 -11.54 -1.00 -3.34
N GLU A 27 -11.14 0.14 -3.89
CA GLU A 27 -10.39 0.15 -5.15
C GLU A 27 -9.04 -0.52 -4.99
N LEU A 28 -8.42 -0.37 -3.82
CA LEU A 28 -7.14 -1.01 -3.55
C LEU A 28 -7.28 -2.53 -3.52
N VAL A 29 -8.35 -3.04 -2.92
CA VAL A 29 -8.64 -4.48 -2.92
C VAL A 29 -8.72 -5.00 -4.35
N GLU A 30 -9.43 -4.30 -5.22
CA GLU A 30 -9.55 -4.69 -6.61
C GLU A 30 -8.23 -4.56 -7.36
N PHE A 31 -7.48 -3.50 -7.09
CA PHE A 31 -6.19 -3.27 -7.73
C PHE A 31 -5.19 -4.37 -7.40
N LEU A 32 -5.16 -4.81 -6.15
CA LEU A 32 -4.25 -5.87 -5.72
C LEU A 32 -4.77 -7.26 -6.06
N GLY A 33 -6.06 -7.39 -6.33
CA GLY A 33 -6.66 -8.68 -6.62
C GLY A 33 -6.68 -9.63 -5.44
N VAL A 34 -6.74 -9.08 -4.23
CA VAL A 34 -6.75 -9.89 -3.01
C VAL A 34 -8.18 -10.23 -2.60
N ASP A 35 -8.32 -11.37 -1.96
CA ASP A 35 -9.62 -11.85 -1.48
C ASP A 35 -9.79 -11.49 -0.01
N MET A 36 -9.92 -10.19 0.27
CA MET A 36 -10.16 -9.71 1.62
C MET A 36 -10.98 -8.44 1.57
N LYS A 37 -11.63 -8.14 2.69
CA LYS A 37 -12.46 -6.94 2.79
C LYS A 37 -11.58 -5.70 2.90
N ALA A 38 -12.11 -4.56 2.43
CA ALA A 38 -11.39 -3.30 2.47
C ALA A 38 -10.93 -2.94 3.89
N ASN A 39 -11.78 -3.17 4.89
CA ASN A 39 -11.42 -2.89 6.28
C ASN A 39 -10.24 -3.75 6.75
N ALA A 40 -10.23 -5.02 6.38
CA ALA A 40 -9.14 -5.91 6.74
C ALA A 40 -7.85 -5.50 6.06
N LEU A 41 -7.94 -5.10 4.81
CA LEU A 41 -6.79 -4.64 4.05
C LEU A 41 -6.15 -3.40 4.68
N THR A 42 -6.97 -2.39 5.00
CA THR A 42 -6.45 -1.16 5.60
C THR A 42 -5.87 -1.42 6.98
N MET A 43 -6.49 -2.32 7.75
CA MET A 43 -5.96 -2.69 9.05
C MET A 43 -4.57 -3.32 8.94
N LYS A 44 -4.41 -4.24 8.01
CA LYS A 44 -3.10 -4.86 7.78
C LYS A 44 -2.07 -3.84 7.32
N LEU A 45 -2.47 -2.92 6.46
CA LEU A 45 -1.56 -1.88 5.99
C LEU A 45 -1.15 -0.93 7.12
N ASN A 46 -2.09 -0.59 8.02
CA ASN A 46 -1.77 0.25 9.16
C ASN A 46 -0.76 -0.43 10.08
N ILE A 47 -0.93 -1.72 10.32
CA ILE A 47 -0.02 -2.48 11.18
C ILE A 47 1.36 -2.61 10.54
N ASN A 48 1.40 -2.79 9.22
CA ASN A 48 2.63 -3.06 8.48
C ASN A 48 3.19 -1.85 7.74
N ALA A 49 2.66 -0.65 8.00
CA ALA A 49 3.08 0.55 7.28
C ALA A 49 4.57 0.83 7.44
N GLY A 50 5.09 0.71 8.65
CA GLY A 50 6.52 0.92 8.90
C GLY A 50 7.37 -0.11 8.19
N ARG A 51 6.93 -1.35 8.19
CA ARG A 51 7.65 -2.43 7.52
C ARG A 51 7.64 -2.23 6.01
N LEU A 52 6.48 -1.83 5.47
CA LEU A 52 6.35 -1.57 4.04
C LEU A 52 7.31 -0.47 3.60
N PHE A 53 7.42 0.58 4.38
CA PHE A 53 8.36 1.67 4.09
C PHE A 53 9.80 1.22 4.22
N ASN A 54 10.13 0.52 5.31
CA ASN A 54 11.52 0.13 5.58
C ASN A 54 12.04 -0.95 4.64
N GLU A 55 11.20 -1.91 4.29
CA GLU A 55 11.62 -3.04 3.46
C GLU A 55 11.45 -2.78 1.97
N TYR A 56 10.39 -2.07 1.59
CA TYR A 56 10.04 -1.88 0.19
C TYR A 56 10.10 -0.43 -0.28
N GLY A 57 10.27 0.50 0.64
CA GLY A 57 10.34 1.92 0.28
C GLY A 57 9.01 2.51 -0.16
N ILE A 58 7.89 1.89 0.24
CA ILE A 58 6.57 2.35 -0.14
C ILE A 58 5.91 3.02 1.06
N SER A 59 5.54 4.28 0.89
CA SER A 59 4.87 5.06 1.93
C SER A 59 3.37 4.86 1.82
N TYR A 60 2.74 4.44 2.91
CA TYR A 60 1.30 4.23 2.96
C TYR A 60 0.65 5.34 3.78
N GLN A 61 -0.39 5.95 3.22
CA GLN A 61 -1.17 6.95 3.92
C GLN A 61 -2.65 6.66 3.76
N ASN A 62 -3.39 6.86 4.83
CA ASN A 62 -4.84 6.68 4.84
C ASN A 62 -5.45 7.98 5.36
N LYS A 63 -6.14 8.70 4.47
CA LYS A 63 -6.78 9.96 4.80
C LYS A 63 -8.28 9.82 4.81
N HIS A 64 -8.92 10.46 5.79
CA HIS A 64 -10.36 10.51 5.88
C HIS A 64 -10.85 11.82 5.24
N CYS A 65 -11.58 11.69 4.14
CA CYS A 65 -12.09 12.85 3.40
C CYS A 65 -13.61 12.92 3.50
N HIS A 66 -14.18 14.03 3.04
CA HIS A 66 -15.64 14.22 3.03
C HIS A 66 -16.35 13.10 2.26
N ASP A 67 -15.75 12.63 1.19
CA ASP A 67 -16.34 11.62 0.33
C ASP A 67 -16.00 10.20 0.78
N GLY A 68 -15.29 10.05 1.90
CA GLY A 68 -14.90 8.74 2.41
C GLY A 68 -13.41 8.66 2.68
N ARG A 69 -12.89 7.47 2.65
CA ARG A 69 -11.46 7.23 2.92
C ARG A 69 -10.68 7.18 1.62
N LYS A 70 -9.51 7.79 1.66
CA LYS A 70 -8.56 7.72 0.54
C LYS A 70 -7.25 7.13 1.01
N VAL A 71 -6.76 6.17 0.25
CA VAL A 71 -5.49 5.51 0.50
C VAL A 71 -4.50 5.95 -0.56
N SER A 72 -3.28 6.25 -0.16
CA SER A 72 -2.22 6.54 -1.11
C SER A 72 -1.02 5.66 -0.83
N LEU A 73 -0.41 5.18 -1.90
CA LEU A 73 0.81 4.39 -1.86
C LEU A 73 1.82 5.08 -2.75
N ILE A 74 2.95 5.46 -2.16
CA ILE A 74 3.98 6.21 -2.87
C ILE A 74 5.29 5.46 -2.72
N TYR A 75 5.87 5.10 -3.85
CA TYR A 75 7.17 4.44 -3.87
C TYR A 75 8.26 5.51 -3.86
N GLU A 76 9.00 5.55 -2.77
CA GLU A 76 10.13 6.46 -2.65
C GLU A 76 11.39 5.73 -3.08
N GLN A 77 11.87 6.13 -4.25
CA GLN A 77 13.09 5.58 -4.78
C GLN A 77 14.25 6.07 -3.93
N ARG A 78 14.91 5.14 -3.25
CA ARG A 78 16.13 5.46 -2.54
C ARG A 78 17.28 5.34 -3.52
N ASP A 79 17.81 6.48 -3.91
CA ASP A 79 19.07 6.49 -4.60
C ASP A 79 20.15 6.33 -3.54
N ASP A 80 20.51 5.11 -3.29
CA ASP A 80 21.68 4.82 -2.48
C ASP A 80 22.89 5.05 -3.36
N VAL A 81 23.40 6.21 -3.20
CA VAL A 81 24.67 6.51 -3.85
C VAL A 81 25.79 5.97 -2.97
#